data_b162fe54dc5ce53081ba79f345fc1e69
#
_entry.id   b162fe54dc5ce53081ba79f345fc1e69
#
_cell.length_a   1.000
_cell.length_b   1.000
_cell.length_c   1.000
_cell.angle_alpha   90.00
_cell.angle_beta   90.00
_cell.angle_gamma   90.00
#
_symmetry.space_group_name_H-M   'P 1'
#
loop_
_entity.id
_entity.type
_entity.pdbx_description
1 polymer ?
#
loop_
_entity_poly.entity_id
_entity_poly.type
_entity_poly.pdbx_seq_one_letter_code
_entity_poly.pdbx_strand_id
1 'polypeptide(L)'
;MKKPLYLHLIFIVIGIVLSVIYLSPVLEGKLLIQSDSIQSKAMQAEVLQAKESKGYYSLWTNTSFSGMPTFTMGVDYKNPVIGSLLTPFEQFFKSPLCYLIYYFVGFYILMIALRVDPWLAFLGAIMFTFSSYNFIILEAGHNTKARNIGLMPLVLAGVIFLFQKRYWVGAILVSLFMFHEIKSNHPQITYYLLIILGCYFVYQLVEAIRTKEWLHFSKAVGIFTLATMLAVMANFAQLWVVYEYTKDTMRGGSELAVAGIDNGKNKKGLDKDYAFQWSYGKMESFTFLIPNAFGGSSSADFNEESKIYEFLSDKNIPAEASEQISRQLGGYWGPKPFTSGPVYLGVLVCFLFVLGIVVLKDAWRWWLVAASLIGLLLAWGKNLMWFNSLAFDIVPFYNKFRTVEMALVILQL
;
A
#
# COMPACT_ATOMS: atom_id res chain seq x y z
N MET A 1 16.54 -3.09 -30.50
CA MET A 1 15.38 -3.29 -31.41
C MET A 1 14.09 -3.05 -30.62
N LYS A 2 13.16 -2.24 -31.14
CA LYS A 2 11.83 -2.11 -30.52
C LYS A 2 11.10 -3.45 -30.64
N LYS A 3 10.75 -4.08 -29.53
CA LYS A 3 9.94 -5.30 -29.56
C LYS A 3 8.54 -4.97 -30.13
N PRO A 4 7.90 -5.87 -30.85
CA PRO A 4 6.60 -5.59 -31.48
C PRO A 4 5.50 -5.45 -30.43
N LEU A 5 4.53 -4.58 -30.70
CA LEU A 5 3.40 -4.28 -29.79
C LEU A 5 2.63 -5.54 -29.38
N TYR A 6 2.45 -6.49 -30.27
CA TYR A 6 1.72 -7.72 -29.99
C TYR A 6 2.35 -8.53 -28.84
N LEU A 7 3.70 -8.48 -28.66
CA LEU A 7 4.37 -9.16 -27.55
C LEU A 7 3.93 -8.59 -26.19
N HIS A 8 3.83 -7.26 -26.10
CA HIS A 8 3.33 -6.61 -24.87
C HIS A 8 1.88 -6.98 -24.58
N LEU A 9 1.04 -7.03 -25.61
CA LEU A 9 -0.35 -7.46 -25.47
C LEU A 9 -0.47 -8.91 -25.03
N ILE A 10 0.35 -9.83 -25.59
CA ILE A 10 0.40 -11.22 -25.15
C ILE A 10 0.75 -11.32 -23.66
N PHE A 11 1.79 -10.62 -23.20
CA PHE A 11 2.18 -10.65 -21.79
C PHE A 11 1.11 -10.11 -20.86
N ILE A 12 0.42 -9.02 -21.24
CA ILE A 12 -0.69 -8.47 -20.45
C ILE A 12 -1.83 -9.51 -20.37
N VAL A 13 -2.19 -10.13 -21.49
CA VAL A 13 -3.24 -11.16 -21.52
C VAL A 13 -2.86 -12.35 -20.64
N ILE A 14 -1.61 -12.86 -20.75
CA ILE A 14 -1.15 -13.97 -19.90
C ILE A 14 -1.20 -13.59 -18.43
N GLY A 15 -0.78 -12.37 -18.05
CA GLY A 15 -0.84 -11.90 -16.66
C GLY A 15 -2.27 -11.81 -16.12
N ILE A 16 -3.22 -11.35 -16.94
CA ILE A 16 -4.65 -11.35 -16.59
C ILE A 16 -5.14 -12.80 -16.40
N VAL A 17 -4.82 -13.69 -17.35
CA VAL A 17 -5.20 -15.11 -17.26
C VAL A 17 -4.64 -15.78 -16.00
N LEU A 18 -3.37 -15.53 -15.67
CA LEU A 18 -2.77 -16.05 -14.43
C LEU A 18 -3.49 -15.54 -13.18
N SER A 19 -3.84 -14.25 -13.15
CA SER A 19 -4.61 -13.65 -12.04
C SER A 19 -5.99 -14.30 -11.91
N VAL A 20 -6.66 -14.54 -13.04
CA VAL A 20 -7.97 -15.20 -13.11
C VAL A 20 -7.88 -16.65 -12.65
N ILE A 21 -6.88 -17.41 -13.10
CA ILE A 21 -6.68 -18.81 -12.68
C ILE A 21 -6.45 -18.87 -11.17
N TYR A 22 -5.59 -17.99 -10.64
CA TYR A 22 -5.28 -17.98 -9.21
C TYR A 22 -6.50 -17.66 -8.34
N LEU A 23 -7.35 -16.73 -8.76
CA LEU A 23 -8.57 -16.33 -8.06
C LEU A 23 -9.83 -16.91 -8.73
N SER A 24 -9.73 -18.06 -9.39
CA SER A 24 -10.88 -18.73 -10.04
C SER A 24 -12.10 -18.91 -9.14
N PRO A 25 -11.98 -19.17 -7.81
CA PRO A 25 -13.16 -19.26 -6.95
C PRO A 25 -14.02 -17.98 -6.92
N VAL A 26 -13.43 -16.81 -7.17
CA VAL A 26 -14.18 -15.54 -7.27
C VAL A 26 -15.11 -15.54 -8.47
N LEU A 27 -14.73 -16.18 -9.58
CA LEU A 27 -15.58 -16.33 -10.76
C LEU A 27 -16.74 -17.30 -10.52
N GLU A 28 -16.56 -18.26 -9.63
CA GLU A 28 -17.62 -19.18 -9.16
C GLU A 28 -18.59 -18.50 -8.17
N GLY A 29 -18.42 -17.21 -7.90
CA GLY A 29 -19.24 -16.46 -6.96
C GLY A 29 -18.82 -16.60 -5.49
N LYS A 30 -17.70 -17.29 -5.20
CA LYS A 30 -17.15 -17.37 -3.85
C LYS A 30 -16.57 -16.02 -3.44
N LEU A 31 -16.73 -15.66 -2.18
CA LEU A 31 -16.23 -14.42 -1.61
C LEU A 31 -15.07 -14.74 -0.67
N LEU A 32 -14.01 -13.95 -0.79
CA LEU A 32 -12.95 -13.97 0.21
C LEU A 32 -13.47 -13.38 1.52
N ILE A 33 -13.37 -14.14 2.61
CA ILE A 33 -13.75 -13.67 3.95
C ILE A 33 -12.66 -12.72 4.42
N GLN A 34 -13.01 -11.44 4.52
CA GLN A 34 -12.10 -10.36 4.90
C GLN A 34 -12.67 -9.65 6.12
N SER A 35 -12.01 -9.75 7.27
CA SER A 35 -12.50 -9.18 8.53
C SER A 35 -12.81 -7.69 8.43
N ASP A 36 -11.89 -6.89 7.88
CA ASP A 36 -12.08 -5.44 7.74
C ASP A 36 -13.21 -5.09 6.77
N SER A 37 -13.38 -5.88 5.71
CA SER A 37 -14.46 -5.66 4.75
C SER A 37 -15.85 -5.95 5.37
N ILE A 38 -15.94 -6.96 6.22
CA ILE A 38 -17.17 -7.30 6.94
C ILE A 38 -17.52 -6.19 7.94
N GLN A 39 -16.54 -5.75 8.75
CA GLN A 39 -16.72 -4.66 9.70
C GLN A 39 -17.09 -3.36 8.99
N SER A 40 -16.41 -3.03 7.91
CA SER A 40 -16.69 -1.83 7.11
C SER A 40 -18.12 -1.85 6.54
N LYS A 41 -18.58 -2.98 6.02
CA LYS A 41 -19.97 -3.12 5.54
C LYS A 41 -20.99 -2.97 6.67
N ALA A 42 -20.72 -3.55 7.84
CA ALA A 42 -21.59 -3.40 9.00
C ALA A 42 -21.70 -1.94 9.46
N MET A 43 -20.58 -1.23 9.52
CA MET A 43 -20.55 0.20 9.86
C MET A 43 -21.26 1.09 8.82
N GLN A 44 -21.28 0.68 7.55
CA GLN A 44 -21.92 1.41 6.46
C GLN A 44 -23.41 1.08 6.28
N ALA A 45 -23.93 0.08 6.97
CA ALA A 45 -25.29 -0.45 6.75
C ALA A 45 -26.38 0.63 6.81
N GLU A 46 -26.35 1.49 7.83
CA GLU A 46 -27.32 2.61 7.99
C GLU A 46 -27.23 3.63 6.85
N VAL A 47 -26.01 3.93 6.41
CA VAL A 47 -25.75 4.88 5.32
C VAL A 47 -26.25 4.34 3.98
N LEU A 48 -26.02 3.04 3.72
CA LEU A 48 -26.49 2.37 2.52
C LEU A 48 -28.01 2.22 2.51
N GLN A 49 -28.63 1.88 3.66
CA GLN A 49 -30.07 1.82 3.81
C GLN A 49 -30.74 3.19 3.57
N ALA A 50 -30.14 4.27 4.09
CA ALA A 50 -30.63 5.62 3.81
C ALA A 50 -30.53 5.96 2.32
N LYS A 51 -29.44 5.53 1.65
CA LYS A 51 -29.26 5.70 0.22
C LYS A 51 -30.31 4.95 -0.59
N GLU A 52 -30.61 3.70 -0.25
CA GLU A 52 -31.59 2.87 -0.95
C GLU A 52 -33.03 3.38 -0.73
N SER A 53 -33.38 3.72 0.50
CA SER A 53 -34.76 4.10 0.87
C SER A 53 -35.09 5.57 0.58
N LYS A 54 -34.13 6.48 0.71
CA LYS A 54 -34.34 7.93 0.61
C LYS A 54 -33.64 8.59 -0.59
N GLY A 55 -32.76 7.86 -1.30
CA GLY A 55 -32.01 8.35 -2.48
C GLY A 55 -30.81 9.23 -2.14
N TYR A 56 -30.49 9.47 -0.86
CA TYR A 56 -29.31 10.27 -0.44
C TYR A 56 -28.48 9.54 0.59
N TYR A 57 -27.20 9.86 0.70
CA TYR A 57 -26.33 9.35 1.74
C TYR A 57 -26.57 10.08 3.06
N SER A 58 -26.81 9.36 4.16
CA SER A 58 -26.74 9.94 5.49
C SER A 58 -25.32 10.37 5.79
N LEU A 59 -25.11 11.60 6.23
CA LEU A 59 -23.79 12.11 6.62
C LEU A 59 -23.46 11.83 8.10
N TRP A 60 -24.34 11.10 8.78
CA TRP A 60 -24.21 10.67 10.16
C TRP A 60 -24.71 9.24 10.33
N THR A 61 -24.04 8.44 11.14
CA THR A 61 -24.49 7.11 11.57
C THR A 61 -24.53 7.04 13.10
N ASN A 62 -25.54 6.31 13.62
CA ASN A 62 -25.66 6.03 15.05
C ASN A 62 -25.12 4.63 15.41
N THR A 63 -24.74 3.81 14.42
CA THR A 63 -24.34 2.42 14.63
C THR A 63 -22.91 2.25 15.13
N SER A 64 -22.10 3.30 15.11
CA SER A 64 -20.69 3.25 15.49
C SER A 64 -20.33 4.35 16.45
N PHE A 65 -19.58 4.03 17.51
CA PHE A 65 -19.00 4.98 18.48
C PHE A 65 -20.02 5.96 19.11
N SER A 66 -21.25 5.52 19.35
CA SER A 66 -22.38 6.35 19.84
C SER A 66 -22.76 7.51 18.90
N GLY A 67 -22.38 7.40 17.65
CA GLY A 67 -22.62 8.37 16.59
C GLY A 67 -21.34 8.96 16.05
N MET A 68 -21.22 8.96 14.70
CA MET A 68 -20.07 9.55 14.01
C MET A 68 -20.43 10.05 12.60
N PRO A 69 -19.69 11.04 12.09
CA PRO A 69 -19.80 11.43 10.69
C PRO A 69 -19.40 10.32 9.74
N THR A 70 -20.09 10.23 8.61
CA THR A 70 -19.89 9.17 7.59
C THR A 70 -19.10 9.64 6.36
N PHE A 71 -18.48 10.81 6.42
CA PHE A 71 -17.80 11.44 5.29
C PHE A 71 -16.74 10.55 4.61
N THR A 72 -16.13 9.65 5.37
CA THR A 72 -15.11 8.72 4.87
C THR A 72 -15.64 7.30 4.72
N MET A 73 -16.92 7.06 5.02
CA MET A 73 -17.55 5.74 4.99
C MET A 73 -18.82 5.73 4.14
N GLY A 74 -18.82 4.95 3.06
CA GLY A 74 -20.02 4.72 2.25
C GLY A 74 -20.49 5.88 1.39
N VAL A 75 -19.93 7.07 1.54
CA VAL A 75 -20.26 8.23 0.70
C VAL A 75 -19.41 8.21 -0.57
N ASP A 76 -20.06 8.14 -1.72
CA ASP A 76 -19.40 8.24 -3.02
C ASP A 76 -19.34 9.69 -3.49
N TYR A 77 -18.15 10.27 -3.47
CA TYR A 77 -17.86 11.59 -4.04
C TYR A 77 -17.78 11.45 -5.57
N LYS A 78 -18.89 11.65 -6.23
CA LYS A 78 -19.01 11.42 -7.68
C LYS A 78 -18.13 12.38 -8.46
N ASN A 79 -17.25 11.82 -9.26
CA ASN A 79 -16.67 12.51 -10.42
C ASN A 79 -17.11 11.74 -11.67
N PRO A 80 -18.12 12.26 -12.41
CA PRO A 80 -18.78 11.46 -13.46
C PRO A 80 -17.87 11.16 -14.65
N VAL A 81 -16.82 11.93 -14.88
CA VAL A 81 -15.94 11.76 -16.03
C VAL A 81 -14.77 10.85 -15.70
N ILE A 82 -13.88 11.27 -14.80
CA ILE A 82 -12.64 10.54 -14.51
C ILE A 82 -12.90 9.40 -13.52
N GLY A 83 -13.78 9.62 -12.56
CA GLY A 83 -14.08 8.66 -11.50
C GLY A 83 -14.72 7.37 -11.99
N SER A 84 -15.36 7.38 -13.15
CA SER A 84 -16.00 6.21 -13.76
C SER A 84 -15.09 5.43 -14.70
N LEU A 85 -13.88 5.90 -15.04
CA LEU A 85 -13.02 5.25 -16.04
C LEU A 85 -12.58 3.83 -15.64
N LEU A 86 -12.26 3.61 -14.37
CA LEU A 86 -11.90 2.27 -13.89
C LEU A 86 -13.10 1.45 -13.43
N THR A 87 -14.27 2.06 -13.27
CA THR A 87 -15.46 1.39 -12.75
C THR A 87 -15.90 0.19 -13.60
N PRO A 88 -15.99 0.25 -14.95
CA PRO A 88 -16.37 -0.92 -15.74
C PRO A 88 -15.39 -2.07 -15.58
N PHE A 89 -14.10 -1.78 -15.49
CA PHE A 89 -13.06 -2.79 -15.25
C PHE A 89 -13.22 -3.44 -13.86
N GLU A 90 -13.44 -2.64 -12.80
CA GLU A 90 -13.62 -3.12 -11.43
C GLU A 90 -14.95 -3.84 -11.23
N GLN A 91 -15.98 -3.52 -12.00
CA GLN A 91 -17.26 -4.24 -12.02
C GLN A 91 -17.15 -5.59 -12.73
N PHE A 92 -16.38 -5.66 -13.81
CA PHE A 92 -16.14 -6.90 -14.54
C PHE A 92 -15.20 -7.84 -13.77
N PHE A 93 -14.04 -7.33 -13.34
CA PHE A 93 -13.09 -8.06 -12.51
C PHE A 93 -13.30 -7.67 -11.03
N LYS A 94 -14.30 -8.27 -10.41
CA LYS A 94 -14.65 -7.97 -9.01
C LYS A 94 -13.46 -8.12 -8.07
N SER A 95 -13.44 -7.32 -6.98
CA SER A 95 -12.47 -7.48 -5.89
C SER A 95 -12.50 -8.91 -5.31
N PRO A 96 -11.32 -9.53 -5.03
CA PRO A 96 -9.96 -8.98 -5.09
C PRO A 96 -9.26 -9.13 -6.44
N LEU A 97 -9.88 -9.74 -7.47
CA LEU A 97 -9.25 -10.06 -8.76
C LEU A 97 -8.74 -8.81 -9.49
N CYS A 98 -9.51 -7.71 -9.49
CA CYS A 98 -9.08 -6.46 -10.12
C CYS A 98 -7.76 -5.93 -9.54
N TYR A 99 -7.48 -6.16 -8.25
CA TYR A 99 -6.24 -5.70 -7.61
C TYR A 99 -5.02 -6.49 -8.08
N LEU A 100 -5.13 -7.81 -8.25
CA LEU A 100 -4.05 -8.61 -8.84
C LEU A 100 -3.72 -8.14 -10.26
N ILE A 101 -4.75 -7.81 -11.04
CA ILE A 101 -4.55 -7.30 -12.40
C ILE A 101 -3.88 -5.92 -12.36
N TYR A 102 -4.25 -5.03 -11.41
CA TYR A 102 -3.56 -3.75 -11.23
C TYR A 102 -2.09 -3.95 -10.86
N TYR A 103 -1.78 -4.87 -9.96
CA TYR A 103 -0.39 -5.19 -9.59
C TYR A 103 0.40 -5.61 -10.82
N PHE A 104 -0.13 -6.56 -11.60
CA PHE A 104 0.56 -7.07 -12.76
C PHE A 104 0.75 -6.00 -13.84
N VAL A 105 -0.34 -5.38 -14.29
CA VAL A 105 -0.30 -4.39 -15.38
C VAL A 105 0.49 -3.16 -14.97
N GLY A 106 0.29 -2.68 -13.74
CA GLY A 106 0.99 -1.52 -13.21
C GLY A 106 2.51 -1.73 -13.18
N PHE A 107 2.95 -2.85 -12.60
CA PHE A 107 4.37 -3.14 -12.50
C PHE A 107 4.99 -3.47 -13.87
N TYR A 108 4.27 -4.17 -14.74
CA TYR A 108 4.74 -4.42 -16.11
C TYR A 108 5.00 -3.10 -16.87
N ILE A 109 4.06 -2.14 -16.79
CA ILE A 109 4.22 -0.83 -17.42
C ILE A 109 5.39 -0.06 -16.80
N LEU A 110 5.59 -0.14 -15.49
CA LEU A 110 6.74 0.46 -14.82
C LEU A 110 8.06 -0.10 -15.34
N MET A 111 8.18 -1.42 -15.46
CA MET A 111 9.38 -2.07 -15.99
C MET A 111 9.66 -1.67 -17.44
N ILE A 112 8.61 -1.53 -18.26
CA ILE A 112 8.74 -1.02 -19.64
C ILE A 112 9.16 0.46 -19.64
N ALA A 113 8.65 1.28 -18.71
CA ALA A 113 9.11 2.66 -18.55
C ALA A 113 10.58 2.73 -18.15
N LEU A 114 11.07 1.80 -17.34
CA LEU A 114 12.49 1.63 -16.98
C LEU A 114 13.33 1.03 -18.11
N ARG A 115 12.74 0.76 -19.30
CA ARG A 115 13.40 0.18 -20.48
C ARG A 115 13.94 -1.23 -20.25
N VAL A 116 13.36 -1.97 -19.33
CA VAL A 116 13.67 -3.38 -19.11
C VAL A 116 13.16 -4.21 -20.30
N ASP A 117 13.89 -5.27 -20.67
CA ASP A 117 13.42 -6.20 -21.72
C ASP A 117 12.05 -6.78 -21.37
N PRO A 118 11.10 -6.86 -22.31
CA PRO A 118 9.73 -7.28 -22.04
C PRO A 118 9.59 -8.65 -21.35
N TRP A 119 10.49 -9.61 -21.59
CA TRP A 119 10.48 -10.90 -20.89
C TRP A 119 10.81 -10.74 -19.41
N LEU A 120 11.85 -9.94 -19.10
CA LEU A 120 12.21 -9.64 -17.72
C LEU A 120 11.16 -8.76 -17.05
N ALA A 121 10.54 -7.84 -17.79
CA ALA A 121 9.42 -7.04 -17.30
C ALA A 121 8.22 -7.92 -16.94
N PHE A 122 7.91 -8.92 -17.77
CA PHE A 122 6.86 -9.90 -17.51
C PHE A 122 7.16 -10.73 -16.26
N LEU A 123 8.38 -11.26 -16.13
CA LEU A 123 8.81 -12.01 -14.95
C LEU A 123 8.72 -11.14 -13.67
N GLY A 124 9.26 -9.91 -13.73
CA GLY A 124 9.20 -8.98 -12.61
C GLY A 124 7.76 -8.64 -12.19
N ALA A 125 6.85 -8.47 -13.17
CA ALA A 125 5.44 -8.22 -12.90
C ALA A 125 4.76 -9.43 -12.21
N ILE A 126 5.11 -10.66 -12.59
CA ILE A 126 4.64 -11.87 -11.87
C ILE A 126 5.16 -11.85 -10.43
N MET A 127 6.45 -11.62 -10.23
CA MET A 127 7.08 -11.62 -8.90
C MET A 127 6.46 -10.57 -7.98
N PHE A 128 6.21 -9.36 -8.49
CA PHE A 128 5.53 -8.31 -7.75
C PHE A 128 4.08 -8.68 -7.41
N THR A 129 3.33 -9.18 -8.39
CA THR A 129 1.91 -9.53 -8.23
C THR A 129 1.71 -10.60 -7.17
N PHE A 130 2.53 -11.64 -7.22
CA PHE A 130 2.42 -12.81 -6.36
C PHE A 130 3.32 -12.75 -5.11
N SER A 131 3.77 -11.57 -4.72
CA SER A 131 4.51 -11.40 -3.46
C SER A 131 3.58 -11.59 -2.25
N SER A 132 4.11 -12.10 -1.14
CA SER A 132 3.32 -12.40 0.07
C SER A 132 2.64 -11.17 0.65
N TYR A 133 3.30 -10.01 0.58
CA TYR A 133 2.76 -8.75 1.10
C TYR A 133 1.39 -8.39 0.47
N ASN A 134 1.25 -8.58 -0.85
CA ASN A 134 -0.01 -8.31 -1.54
C ASN A 134 -1.15 -9.21 -1.04
N PHE A 135 -0.86 -10.49 -0.78
CA PHE A 135 -1.86 -11.44 -0.27
C PHE A 135 -2.23 -11.16 1.18
N ILE A 136 -1.26 -10.82 2.03
CA ILE A 136 -1.51 -10.38 3.42
C ILE A 136 -2.48 -9.19 3.44
N ILE A 137 -2.29 -8.21 2.55
CA ILE A 137 -3.17 -7.05 2.41
C ILE A 137 -4.58 -7.45 1.97
N LEU A 138 -4.68 -8.35 1.01
CA LEU A 138 -5.97 -8.83 0.50
C LEU A 138 -6.71 -9.68 1.54
N GLU A 139 -6.02 -10.55 2.25
CA GLU A 139 -6.58 -11.38 3.31
C GLU A 139 -7.15 -10.51 4.46
N ALA A 140 -6.40 -9.50 4.89
CA ALA A 140 -6.85 -8.56 5.92
C ALA A 140 -8.07 -7.72 5.49
N GLY A 141 -8.34 -7.60 4.20
CA GLY A 141 -9.44 -6.79 3.68
C GLY A 141 -9.11 -5.31 3.49
N HIS A 142 -7.83 -4.96 3.45
CA HIS A 142 -7.36 -3.60 3.23
C HIS A 142 -7.49 -3.17 1.74
N ASN A 143 -8.71 -3.22 1.21
CA ASN A 143 -8.99 -3.05 -0.22
C ASN A 143 -8.53 -1.70 -0.80
N THR A 144 -8.68 -0.60 -0.06
CA THR A 144 -8.20 0.72 -0.49
C THR A 144 -6.67 0.77 -0.60
N LYS A 145 -5.98 0.14 0.35
CA LYS A 145 -4.53 -0.02 0.35
C LYS A 145 -4.07 -0.90 -0.84
N ALA A 146 -4.73 -2.03 -1.05
CA ALA A 146 -4.46 -2.93 -2.17
C ALA A 146 -4.58 -2.20 -3.52
N ARG A 147 -5.65 -1.43 -3.70
CA ARG A 147 -5.86 -0.61 -4.90
C ARG A 147 -4.72 0.37 -5.13
N ASN A 148 -4.32 1.13 -4.10
CA ASN A 148 -3.23 2.10 -4.21
C ASN A 148 -1.90 1.42 -4.55
N ILE A 149 -1.54 0.31 -3.91
CA ILE A 149 -0.32 -0.44 -4.23
C ILE A 149 -0.27 -0.81 -5.73
N GLY A 150 -1.41 -1.17 -6.32
CA GLY A 150 -1.48 -1.49 -7.76
C GLY A 150 -1.38 -0.27 -8.67
N LEU A 151 -1.76 0.91 -8.20
CA LEU A 151 -1.72 2.16 -8.97
C LEU A 151 -0.37 2.90 -8.86
N MET A 152 0.36 2.73 -7.73
CA MET A 152 1.68 3.35 -7.53
C MET A 152 2.64 3.16 -8.70
N PRO A 153 2.83 1.94 -9.25
CA PRO A 153 3.74 1.71 -10.38
C PRO A 153 3.37 2.53 -11.62
N LEU A 154 2.06 2.76 -11.86
CA LEU A 154 1.58 3.52 -13.01
C LEU A 154 1.87 5.02 -12.89
N VAL A 155 1.74 5.57 -11.67
CA VAL A 155 2.13 6.97 -11.41
C VAL A 155 3.64 7.12 -11.60
N LEU A 156 4.44 6.22 -11.01
CA LEU A 156 5.91 6.25 -11.15
C LEU A 156 6.34 6.08 -12.61
N ALA A 157 5.72 5.17 -13.36
CA ALA A 157 5.96 5.02 -14.81
C ALA A 157 5.64 6.31 -15.57
N GLY A 158 4.54 6.99 -15.22
CA GLY A 158 4.19 8.29 -15.80
C GLY A 158 5.28 9.33 -15.58
N VAL A 159 5.80 9.43 -14.35
CA VAL A 159 6.91 10.35 -14.02
C VAL A 159 8.18 9.99 -14.80
N ILE A 160 8.53 8.70 -14.88
CA ILE A 160 9.69 8.25 -15.66
C ILE A 160 9.53 8.63 -17.15
N PHE A 161 8.33 8.49 -17.73
CA PHE A 161 8.08 8.92 -19.11
C PHE A 161 8.23 10.44 -19.31
N LEU A 162 7.86 11.27 -18.31
CA LEU A 162 8.11 12.72 -18.37
C LEU A 162 9.61 13.01 -18.51
N PHE A 163 10.44 12.36 -17.71
CA PHE A 163 11.90 12.51 -17.77
C PHE A 163 12.55 11.84 -18.99
N GLN A 164 11.82 10.99 -19.70
CA GLN A 164 12.19 10.47 -21.02
C GLN A 164 11.73 11.36 -22.18
N LYS A 165 11.29 12.58 -21.90
CA LYS A 165 10.75 13.54 -22.90
C LYS A 165 9.45 13.05 -23.58
N ARG A 166 8.80 12.00 -23.02
CA ARG A 166 7.49 11.49 -23.49
C ARG A 166 6.36 12.17 -22.73
N TYR A 167 6.30 13.49 -22.83
CA TYR A 167 5.50 14.37 -21.98
C TYR A 167 3.99 14.02 -21.96
N TRP A 168 3.38 13.75 -23.11
CA TRP A 168 1.96 13.44 -23.20
C TRP A 168 1.61 12.12 -22.50
N VAL A 169 2.39 11.08 -22.75
CA VAL A 169 2.18 9.78 -22.11
C VAL A 169 2.33 9.92 -20.59
N GLY A 170 3.40 10.58 -20.16
CA GLY A 170 3.65 10.81 -18.74
C GLY A 170 2.55 11.64 -18.08
N ALA A 171 2.11 12.74 -18.72
CA ALA A 171 1.04 13.59 -18.21
C ALA A 171 -0.29 12.84 -18.03
N ILE A 172 -0.69 12.03 -19.02
CA ILE A 172 -1.92 11.23 -18.97
C ILE A 172 -1.83 10.20 -17.84
N LEU A 173 -0.72 9.45 -17.74
CA LEU A 173 -0.55 8.44 -16.70
C LEU A 173 -0.55 9.08 -15.29
N VAL A 174 0.20 10.16 -15.09
CA VAL A 174 0.22 10.86 -13.80
C VAL A 174 -1.15 11.41 -13.46
N SER A 175 -1.83 12.15 -14.38
CA SER A 175 -3.14 12.73 -14.08
C SER A 175 -4.17 11.67 -13.72
N LEU A 176 -4.25 10.60 -14.52
CA LEU A 176 -5.25 9.55 -14.35
C LEU A 176 -5.00 8.73 -13.08
N PHE A 177 -3.79 8.22 -12.90
CA PHE A 177 -3.52 7.30 -11.81
C PHE A 177 -3.29 8.01 -10.48
N MET A 178 -2.78 9.24 -10.45
CA MET A 178 -2.76 10.06 -9.24
C MET A 178 -4.19 10.44 -8.80
N PHE A 179 -5.11 10.70 -9.74
CA PHE A 179 -6.51 10.89 -9.42
C PHE A 179 -7.08 9.66 -8.69
N HIS A 180 -6.86 8.47 -9.22
CA HIS A 180 -7.37 7.24 -8.62
C HIS A 180 -6.66 6.85 -7.32
N GLU A 181 -5.39 7.17 -7.16
CA GLU A 181 -4.64 7.08 -5.89
C GLU A 181 -5.35 7.89 -4.80
N ILE A 182 -5.64 9.16 -5.07
CA ILE A 182 -6.32 10.04 -4.12
C ILE A 182 -7.75 9.57 -3.86
N LYS A 183 -8.49 9.21 -4.93
CA LYS A 183 -9.88 8.72 -4.83
C LYS A 183 -10.00 7.46 -3.97
N SER A 184 -9.00 6.60 -3.94
CA SER A 184 -8.98 5.40 -3.10
C SER A 184 -9.01 5.69 -1.60
N ASN A 185 -8.77 6.93 -1.20
CA ASN A 185 -8.81 7.40 0.17
C ASN A 185 -7.89 6.64 1.14
N HIS A 186 -6.67 6.31 0.66
CA HIS A 186 -5.61 5.77 1.53
C HIS A 186 -4.37 6.69 1.52
N PRO A 187 -4.44 7.87 2.18
CA PRO A 187 -3.41 8.92 2.09
C PRO A 187 -2.00 8.46 2.46
N GLN A 188 -1.90 7.50 3.39
CA GLN A 188 -0.60 6.99 3.85
C GLN A 188 0.16 6.25 2.74
N ILE A 189 -0.51 5.46 1.90
CA ILE A 189 0.14 4.78 0.77
C ILE A 189 0.55 5.78 -0.31
N THR A 190 -0.33 6.73 -0.62
CA THR A 190 0.01 7.83 -1.53
C THR A 190 1.20 8.66 -1.00
N TYR A 191 1.30 8.85 0.32
CA TYR A 191 2.45 9.51 0.94
C TYR A 191 3.75 8.73 0.74
N TYR A 192 3.73 7.41 0.85
CA TYR A 192 4.90 6.57 0.57
C TYR A 192 5.29 6.59 -0.91
N LEU A 193 4.32 6.69 -1.81
CA LEU A 193 4.59 6.96 -3.23
C LEU A 193 5.34 8.30 -3.40
N LEU A 194 4.94 9.36 -2.68
CA LEU A 194 5.64 10.66 -2.74
C LEU A 194 7.09 10.56 -2.25
N ILE A 195 7.41 9.69 -1.29
CA ILE A 195 8.79 9.44 -0.87
C ILE A 195 9.61 8.82 -2.01
N ILE A 196 9.05 7.81 -2.70
CA ILE A 196 9.70 7.19 -3.86
C ILE A 196 9.94 8.23 -4.96
N LEU A 197 8.90 9.01 -5.28
CA LEU A 197 9.01 10.08 -6.27
C LEU A 197 10.04 11.12 -5.86
N GLY A 198 10.10 11.48 -4.57
CA GLY A 198 11.10 12.40 -4.02
C GLY A 198 12.53 11.92 -4.27
N CYS A 199 12.81 10.64 -3.99
CA CYS A 199 14.12 10.04 -4.28
C CYS A 199 14.44 10.08 -5.78
N TYR A 200 13.45 9.79 -6.63
CA TYR A 200 13.62 9.85 -8.08
C TYR A 200 13.82 11.28 -8.58
N PHE A 201 13.08 12.26 -8.05
CA PHE A 201 13.27 13.69 -8.41
C PHE A 201 14.64 14.22 -7.98
N VAL A 202 15.14 13.82 -6.80
CA VAL A 202 16.50 14.18 -6.36
C VAL A 202 17.54 13.62 -7.33
N TYR A 203 17.39 12.36 -7.73
CA TYR A 203 18.26 11.77 -8.76
C TYR A 203 18.22 12.56 -10.07
N GLN A 204 17.03 12.89 -10.58
CA GLN A 204 16.86 13.65 -11.82
C GLN A 204 17.40 15.08 -11.71
N LEU A 205 17.30 15.69 -10.54
CA LEU A 205 17.89 17.00 -10.27
C LEU A 205 19.41 16.94 -10.35
N VAL A 206 20.04 15.95 -9.73
CA VAL A 206 21.49 15.74 -9.82
C VAL A 206 21.93 15.53 -11.27
N GLU A 207 21.19 14.72 -12.03
CA GLU A 207 21.49 14.54 -13.47
C GLU A 207 21.32 15.84 -14.27
N ALA A 208 20.27 16.62 -14.00
CA ALA A 208 20.06 17.91 -14.67
C ALA A 208 21.18 18.92 -14.36
N ILE A 209 21.74 18.91 -13.14
CA ILE A 209 22.92 19.71 -12.77
C ILE A 209 24.14 19.26 -13.57
N ARG A 210 24.40 17.95 -13.64
CA ARG A 210 25.55 17.36 -14.30
C ARG A 210 25.52 17.55 -15.82
N THR A 211 24.35 17.39 -16.43
CA THR A 211 24.15 17.48 -17.88
C THR A 211 23.77 18.88 -18.37
N LYS A 212 23.49 19.82 -17.43
CA LYS A 212 22.97 21.18 -17.71
C LYS A 212 21.62 21.19 -18.42
N GLU A 213 20.81 20.12 -18.30
CA GLU A 213 19.48 20.00 -18.91
C GLU A 213 18.36 20.61 -18.04
N TRP A 214 18.57 21.82 -17.51
CA TRP A 214 17.62 22.49 -16.60
C TRP A 214 16.23 22.72 -17.21
N LEU A 215 16.17 23.08 -18.50
CA LEU A 215 14.90 23.33 -19.17
C LEU A 215 14.06 22.06 -19.24
N HIS A 216 14.70 20.93 -19.54
CA HIS A 216 14.00 19.64 -19.55
C HIS A 216 13.51 19.24 -18.16
N PHE A 217 14.35 19.35 -17.13
CA PHE A 217 13.97 19.10 -15.76
C PHE A 217 12.78 19.95 -15.33
N SER A 218 12.87 21.27 -15.50
CA SER A 218 11.80 22.22 -15.13
C SER A 218 10.50 21.93 -15.88
N LYS A 219 10.57 21.56 -17.16
CA LYS A 219 9.41 21.16 -17.96
C LYS A 219 8.76 19.88 -17.43
N ALA A 220 9.57 18.86 -17.12
CA ALA A 220 9.06 17.59 -16.57
C ALA A 220 8.39 17.81 -15.21
N VAL A 221 9.01 18.57 -14.32
CA VAL A 221 8.47 18.94 -13.00
C VAL A 221 7.19 19.77 -13.15
N GLY A 222 7.18 20.75 -14.05
CA GLY A 222 6.00 21.59 -14.30
C GLY A 222 4.81 20.78 -14.79
N ILE A 223 5.02 19.84 -15.71
CA ILE A 223 3.97 18.94 -16.20
C ILE A 223 3.49 18.01 -15.09
N PHE A 224 4.40 17.43 -14.30
CA PHE A 224 4.05 16.61 -13.14
C PHE A 224 3.19 17.39 -12.15
N THR A 225 3.61 18.61 -11.80
CA THR A 225 2.87 19.48 -10.87
C THR A 225 1.47 19.77 -11.40
N LEU A 226 1.34 20.18 -12.67
CA LEU A 226 0.05 20.44 -13.28
C LEU A 226 -0.85 19.20 -13.29
N ALA A 227 -0.31 18.04 -13.68
CA ALA A 227 -1.05 16.78 -13.70
C ALA A 227 -1.54 16.38 -12.30
N THR A 228 -0.68 16.55 -11.29
CA THR A 228 -1.05 16.28 -9.88
C THR A 228 -2.07 17.29 -9.36
N MET A 229 -1.94 18.58 -9.70
CA MET A 229 -2.94 19.59 -9.34
C MET A 229 -4.31 19.28 -9.93
N LEU A 230 -4.38 18.84 -11.19
CA LEU A 230 -5.64 18.40 -11.81
C LEU A 230 -6.24 17.20 -11.05
N ALA A 231 -5.43 16.24 -10.65
CA ALA A 231 -5.88 15.09 -9.86
C ALA A 231 -6.41 15.51 -8.48
N VAL A 232 -5.73 16.44 -7.80
CA VAL A 232 -6.15 17.02 -6.51
C VAL A 232 -7.46 17.80 -6.68
N MET A 233 -7.55 18.68 -7.66
CA MET A 233 -8.76 19.46 -7.93
C MET A 233 -9.97 18.57 -8.23
N ALA A 234 -9.77 17.50 -9.00
CA ALA A 234 -10.85 16.55 -9.30
C ALA A 234 -11.34 15.75 -8.08
N ASN A 235 -10.53 15.65 -7.01
CA ASN A 235 -10.87 15.02 -5.73
C ASN A 235 -11.10 16.06 -4.61
N PHE A 236 -11.22 17.35 -4.94
CA PHE A 236 -11.20 18.43 -3.95
C PHE A 236 -12.27 18.27 -2.87
N ALA A 237 -13.50 17.91 -3.25
CA ALA A 237 -14.60 17.74 -2.30
C ALA A 237 -14.28 16.67 -1.24
N GLN A 238 -13.75 15.51 -1.66
CA GLN A 238 -13.34 14.45 -0.74
C GLN A 238 -12.19 14.91 0.16
N LEU A 239 -11.15 15.51 -0.43
CA LEU A 239 -9.98 15.98 0.30
C LEU A 239 -10.33 17.07 1.32
N TRP A 240 -11.19 18.00 0.94
CA TRP A 240 -11.64 19.08 1.82
C TRP A 240 -12.38 18.55 3.05
N VAL A 241 -13.34 17.65 2.83
CA VAL A 241 -14.10 17.04 3.93
C VAL A 241 -13.21 16.23 4.86
N VAL A 242 -12.27 15.43 4.30
CA VAL A 242 -11.30 14.68 5.11
C VAL A 242 -10.39 15.61 5.90
N TYR A 243 -9.92 16.71 5.30
CA TYR A 243 -9.09 17.71 5.97
C TYR A 243 -9.83 18.39 7.14
N GLU A 244 -11.07 18.85 6.91
CA GLU A 244 -11.88 19.46 7.97
C GLU A 244 -12.16 18.46 9.10
N TYR A 245 -12.63 17.28 8.77
CA TYR A 245 -12.94 16.25 9.76
C TYR A 245 -11.72 15.76 10.54
N THR A 246 -10.53 15.79 9.93
CA THR A 246 -9.28 15.37 10.61
C THR A 246 -8.98 16.24 11.84
N LYS A 247 -9.41 17.50 11.86
CA LYS A 247 -9.20 18.41 12.98
C LYS A 247 -9.90 17.94 14.25
N ASP A 248 -11.08 17.32 14.09
CA ASP A 248 -11.95 16.85 15.19
C ASP A 248 -11.70 15.37 15.53
N THR A 249 -10.61 14.79 15.04
CA THR A 249 -10.20 13.42 15.32
C THR A 249 -8.90 13.38 16.14
N MET A 250 -8.54 12.22 16.65
CA MET A 250 -7.25 12.00 17.34
C MET A 250 -6.02 12.43 16.50
N ARG A 251 -6.17 12.61 15.17
CA ARG A 251 -5.13 13.15 14.30
C ARG A 251 -5.01 14.66 14.36
N GLY A 252 -6.05 15.37 14.78
CA GLY A 252 -6.06 16.81 15.01
C GLY A 252 -5.37 17.21 16.31
N GLY A 253 -5.33 16.30 17.27
CA GLY A 253 -4.90 16.50 18.65
C GLY A 253 -6.01 16.14 19.63
N SER A 254 -5.71 16.04 20.90
CA SER A 254 -6.70 15.78 21.95
C SER A 254 -7.20 17.11 22.52
N GLU A 255 -8.52 17.33 22.53
CA GLU A 255 -9.16 18.41 23.26
C GLU A 255 -9.29 18.10 24.77
N LEU A 256 -9.19 16.81 25.12
CA LEU A 256 -9.21 16.34 26.50
C LEU A 256 -7.78 16.41 27.09
N ALA A 257 -7.21 17.60 27.14
CA ALA A 257 -6.05 17.85 27.98
C ALA A 257 -6.54 17.78 29.46
N VAL A 258 -6.28 16.64 30.11
CA VAL A 258 -6.50 16.51 31.53
C VAL A 258 -5.57 17.52 32.21
N ALA A 259 -6.16 18.55 32.80
CA ALA A 259 -5.43 19.61 33.49
C ALA A 259 -4.48 18.97 34.50
N GLY A 260 -3.19 19.08 34.28
CA GLY A 260 -2.11 18.60 35.17
C GLY A 260 -1.28 17.41 34.68
N ILE A 261 -1.60 16.76 33.56
CA ILE A 261 -0.81 15.60 33.03
C ILE A 261 -0.06 15.96 31.73
N ASP A 262 -0.45 17.04 31.08
CA ASP A 262 0.18 17.46 29.82
C ASP A 262 1.34 18.42 30.10
N ASN A 263 2.58 17.97 29.84
CA ASN A 263 3.80 18.78 29.91
C ASN A 263 3.84 19.89 28.82
N GLY A 264 2.74 20.62 28.61
CA GLY A 264 2.72 21.90 27.90
C GLY A 264 3.01 21.85 26.38
N LYS A 265 2.91 20.68 25.73
CA LYS A 265 3.03 20.58 24.29
C LYS A 265 1.70 20.20 23.67
N ASN A 266 0.99 21.18 23.13
CA ASN A 266 -0.10 20.97 22.17
C ASN A 266 0.43 20.19 20.97
N LYS A 267 0.50 18.86 21.09
CA LYS A 267 0.98 17.97 20.02
C LYS A 267 -0.12 17.88 18.97
N LYS A 268 0.02 18.63 17.89
CA LYS A 268 -0.77 18.42 16.66
C LYS A 268 -0.37 17.10 16.04
N GLY A 269 -1.14 16.04 16.19
CA GLY A 269 -0.87 14.72 15.60
C GLY A 269 -1.22 13.58 16.53
N LEU A 270 -0.93 12.36 16.07
CA LEU A 270 -1.12 11.14 16.84
C LEU A 270 -0.12 11.05 18.02
N ASP A 271 -0.49 10.29 19.03
CA ASP A 271 0.48 9.83 20.03
C ASP A 271 1.53 8.93 19.40
N LYS A 272 2.81 9.06 19.82
CA LYS A 272 3.92 8.30 19.24
C LYS A 272 3.82 6.80 19.52
N ASP A 273 3.40 6.41 20.72
CA ASP A 273 3.29 5.00 21.10
C ASP A 273 2.19 4.33 20.27
N TYR A 274 1.07 5.04 20.08
CA TYR A 274 0.00 4.58 19.20
C TYR A 274 0.43 4.52 17.72
N ALA A 275 1.11 5.55 17.21
CA ALA A 275 1.56 5.61 15.82
C ALA A 275 2.55 4.49 15.49
N PHE A 276 3.45 4.16 16.43
CA PHE A 276 4.51 3.17 16.27
C PHE A 276 4.17 1.78 16.83
N GLN A 277 2.92 1.53 17.22
CA GLN A 277 2.50 0.25 17.78
C GLN A 277 2.82 -0.93 16.83
N TRP A 278 2.50 -0.79 15.54
CA TRP A 278 2.88 -1.72 14.48
C TRP A 278 4.19 -1.27 13.84
N SER A 279 5.28 -1.62 14.48
CA SER A 279 6.65 -1.40 13.99
C SER A 279 7.30 -2.72 13.62
N TYR A 280 7.94 -2.74 12.47
CA TYR A 280 8.66 -3.92 12.00
C TYR A 280 9.90 -4.18 12.85
N GLY A 281 10.15 -5.43 13.22
CA GLY A 281 11.35 -5.79 13.97
C GLY A 281 12.60 -5.68 13.11
N LYS A 282 13.73 -5.18 13.67
CA LYS A 282 14.99 -5.16 12.93
C LYS A 282 15.40 -6.57 12.49
N MET A 283 15.36 -7.53 13.40
CA MET A 283 15.63 -8.94 13.08
C MET A 283 14.51 -9.57 12.24
N GLU A 284 13.27 -9.08 12.38
CA GLU A 284 12.16 -9.52 11.54
C GLU A 284 12.40 -9.22 10.06
N SER A 285 13.30 -8.28 9.72
CA SER A 285 13.71 -8.03 8.33
C SER A 285 14.33 -9.27 7.65
N PHE A 286 14.78 -10.28 8.39
CA PHE A 286 15.18 -11.56 7.82
C PHE A 286 14.02 -12.34 7.17
N THR A 287 12.76 -12.00 7.48
CA THR A 287 11.61 -12.60 6.78
C THR A 287 11.59 -12.27 5.30
N PHE A 288 12.27 -11.19 4.86
CA PHE A 288 12.44 -10.89 3.44
C PHE A 288 13.16 -12.03 2.69
N LEU A 289 14.03 -12.76 3.39
CA LEU A 289 14.84 -13.86 2.87
C LEU A 289 14.31 -15.23 3.31
N ILE A 290 13.78 -15.33 4.55
CA ILE A 290 13.32 -16.57 5.17
C ILE A 290 11.88 -16.36 5.64
N PRO A 291 10.86 -16.86 4.91
CA PRO A 291 9.48 -16.43 5.11
C PRO A 291 8.95 -16.62 6.54
N ASN A 292 9.32 -17.70 7.19
CA ASN A 292 8.81 -18.03 8.54
C ASN A 292 9.83 -17.79 9.65
N ALA A 293 10.82 -16.89 9.46
CA ALA A 293 11.83 -16.59 10.47
C ALA A 293 11.23 -16.09 11.80
N PHE A 294 10.05 -15.48 11.78
CA PHE A 294 9.28 -15.04 12.96
C PHE A 294 7.89 -15.69 13.01
N GLY A 295 7.74 -16.87 12.42
CA GLY A 295 6.48 -17.58 12.34
C GLY A 295 5.57 -17.10 11.22
N GLY A 296 4.32 -17.53 11.26
CA GLY A 296 3.31 -17.28 10.25
C GLY A 296 2.33 -16.17 10.65
N SER A 297 1.04 -16.45 10.46
CA SER A 297 -0.06 -15.59 10.90
C SER A 297 -0.29 -15.69 12.41
N SER A 298 -0.69 -14.59 13.04
CA SER A 298 -1.13 -14.59 14.44
C SER A 298 -2.41 -15.41 14.67
N SER A 299 -3.21 -15.58 13.61
CA SER A 299 -4.43 -16.40 13.59
C SER A 299 -4.21 -17.74 12.90
N ALA A 300 -2.99 -18.28 12.93
CA ALA A 300 -2.72 -19.61 12.40
C ALA A 300 -3.53 -20.65 13.18
N ASP A 301 -4.32 -21.46 12.45
CA ASP A 301 -5.04 -22.59 13.01
C ASP A 301 -4.13 -23.82 13.00
N PHE A 302 -3.62 -24.17 14.18
CA PHE A 302 -2.81 -25.36 14.36
C PHE A 302 -3.74 -26.54 14.63
N ASN A 303 -4.01 -27.29 13.59
CA ASN A 303 -4.81 -28.52 13.62
C ASN A 303 -3.99 -29.73 14.16
N GLU A 304 -4.61 -30.91 14.16
CA GLU A 304 -4.03 -32.18 14.61
C GLU A 304 -2.76 -32.59 13.83
N GLU A 305 -2.56 -32.09 12.62
CA GLU A 305 -1.37 -32.36 11.79
C GLU A 305 -0.18 -31.45 12.15
N SER A 306 -0.38 -30.48 13.04
CA SER A 306 0.66 -29.54 13.42
C SER A 306 1.68 -30.17 14.37
N LYS A 307 2.96 -29.79 14.22
CA LYS A 307 4.03 -30.22 15.14
C LYS A 307 3.78 -29.81 16.59
N ILE A 308 2.99 -28.76 16.80
CA ILE A 308 2.59 -28.32 18.16
C ILE A 308 1.65 -29.34 18.76
N TYR A 309 0.65 -29.80 18.02
CA TYR A 309 -0.27 -30.83 18.46
C TYR A 309 0.46 -32.15 18.72
N GLU A 310 1.34 -32.56 17.81
CA GLU A 310 2.21 -33.73 17.95
C GLU A 310 3.04 -33.64 19.25
N PHE A 311 3.70 -32.51 19.48
CA PHE A 311 4.49 -32.27 20.72
C PHE A 311 3.63 -32.35 21.99
N LEU A 312 2.42 -31.80 21.99
CA LEU A 312 1.51 -31.84 23.13
C LEU A 312 1.02 -33.27 23.40
N SER A 313 0.72 -34.03 22.32
CA SER A 313 0.34 -35.44 22.41
C SER A 313 1.46 -36.32 22.98
N ASP A 314 2.70 -36.08 22.55
CA ASP A 314 3.89 -36.78 23.10
C ASP A 314 4.11 -36.51 24.58
N LYS A 315 3.61 -35.38 25.09
CA LYS A 315 3.61 -35.04 26.51
C LYS A 315 2.42 -35.63 27.28
N ASN A 316 1.66 -36.53 26.68
CA ASN A 316 0.46 -37.15 27.25
C ASN A 316 -0.63 -36.12 27.64
N ILE A 317 -0.69 -34.97 26.98
CA ILE A 317 -1.79 -34.02 27.16
C ILE A 317 -3.02 -34.57 26.44
N PRO A 318 -4.20 -34.60 27.09
CA PRO A 318 -5.44 -35.10 26.44
C PRO A 318 -5.70 -34.39 25.10
N ALA A 319 -6.23 -35.15 24.12
CA ALA A 319 -6.45 -34.65 22.75
C ALA A 319 -7.29 -33.36 22.70
N GLU A 320 -8.37 -33.27 23.48
CA GLU A 320 -9.19 -32.05 23.58
C GLU A 320 -8.42 -30.84 24.11
N ALA A 321 -7.57 -31.05 25.12
CA ALA A 321 -6.73 -29.98 25.66
C ALA A 321 -5.62 -29.59 24.68
N SER A 322 -5.01 -30.56 23.98
CA SER A 322 -4.00 -30.32 22.94
C SER A 322 -4.58 -29.50 21.78
N GLU A 323 -5.78 -29.83 21.33
CA GLU A 323 -6.49 -29.07 20.30
C GLU A 323 -6.78 -27.64 20.78
N GLN A 324 -7.31 -27.46 21.99
CA GLN A 324 -7.62 -26.16 22.55
C GLN A 324 -6.36 -25.28 22.70
N ILE A 325 -5.27 -25.85 23.22
CA ILE A 325 -3.98 -25.14 23.34
C ILE A 325 -3.46 -24.79 21.97
N SER A 326 -3.44 -25.72 21.01
CA SER A 326 -2.94 -25.49 19.66
C SER A 326 -3.68 -24.35 18.96
N ARG A 327 -5.00 -24.28 19.08
CA ARG A 327 -5.82 -23.20 18.52
C ARG A 327 -5.61 -21.84 19.20
N GLN A 328 -5.19 -21.82 20.46
CA GLN A 328 -4.90 -20.59 21.20
C GLN A 328 -3.47 -20.06 20.94
N LEU A 329 -2.59 -20.90 20.44
CA LEU A 329 -1.21 -20.51 20.11
C LEU A 329 -1.20 -19.80 18.76
N GLY A 330 -0.88 -18.51 18.76
CA GLY A 330 -0.64 -17.76 17.52
C GLY A 330 0.64 -18.25 16.82
N GLY A 331 0.60 -18.25 15.49
CA GLY A 331 1.76 -18.63 14.66
C GLY A 331 2.86 -17.58 14.55
N TYR A 332 2.66 -16.39 15.10
CA TYR A 332 3.59 -15.27 15.03
C TYR A 332 4.23 -14.99 16.40
N TRP A 333 5.55 -14.85 16.43
CA TRP A 333 6.32 -14.54 17.66
C TRP A 333 7.25 -13.34 17.51
N GLY A 334 6.95 -12.44 16.57
CA GLY A 334 7.66 -11.17 16.40
C GLY A 334 7.14 -10.06 17.32
N PRO A 335 7.69 -8.83 17.21
CA PRO A 335 7.42 -7.73 18.13
C PRO A 335 6.11 -6.97 17.87
N LYS A 336 5.37 -7.28 16.80
CA LYS A 336 4.09 -6.64 16.48
C LYS A 336 2.95 -7.22 17.32
N PRO A 337 1.87 -6.47 17.56
CA PRO A 337 0.72 -7.01 18.29
C PRO A 337 0.09 -8.22 17.60
N PHE A 338 -0.04 -8.18 16.29
CA PHE A 338 -0.52 -9.28 15.43
C PHE A 338 -0.17 -9.01 13.96
N THR A 339 -0.23 -10.06 13.14
CA THR A 339 -0.05 -9.99 11.69
C THR A 339 -0.83 -11.09 10.99
N SER A 340 -1.29 -10.85 9.75
CA SER A 340 -1.89 -11.87 8.90
C SER A 340 -0.85 -12.80 8.25
N GLY A 341 0.44 -12.46 8.31
CA GLY A 341 1.51 -13.31 7.77
C GLY A 341 2.85 -12.59 7.63
N PRO A 342 3.91 -13.32 7.27
CA PRO A 342 5.24 -12.77 7.11
C PRO A 342 5.38 -12.00 5.79
N VAL A 343 6.06 -10.85 5.83
CA VAL A 343 6.44 -10.12 4.62
C VAL A 343 7.67 -10.80 4.02
N TYR A 344 7.46 -11.58 2.96
CA TYR A 344 8.51 -12.27 2.24
C TYR A 344 8.68 -11.65 0.84
N LEU A 345 9.85 -11.11 0.55
CA LEU A 345 10.17 -10.52 -0.75
C LEU A 345 10.73 -11.56 -1.73
N GLY A 346 11.34 -12.61 -1.24
CA GLY A 346 12.00 -13.65 -2.01
C GLY A 346 13.52 -13.57 -1.95
N VAL A 347 14.17 -14.66 -1.55
CA VAL A 347 15.63 -14.71 -1.46
C VAL A 347 16.30 -14.36 -2.78
N LEU A 348 15.76 -14.83 -3.89
CA LEU A 348 16.29 -14.54 -5.24
C LEU A 348 16.15 -13.05 -5.57
N VAL A 349 15.02 -12.42 -5.24
CA VAL A 349 14.81 -10.98 -5.46
C VAL A 349 15.80 -10.16 -4.66
N CYS A 350 15.94 -10.47 -3.37
CA CYS A 350 16.90 -9.79 -2.50
C CYS A 350 18.35 -9.97 -2.99
N PHE A 351 18.71 -11.18 -3.41
CA PHE A 351 20.02 -11.46 -3.99
C PHE A 351 20.26 -10.64 -5.27
N LEU A 352 19.29 -10.63 -6.19
CA LEU A 352 19.39 -9.87 -7.44
C LEU A 352 19.43 -8.38 -7.21
N PHE A 353 18.72 -7.86 -6.18
CA PHE A 353 18.78 -6.46 -5.79
C PHE A 353 20.20 -6.09 -5.32
N VAL A 354 20.78 -6.87 -4.42
CA VAL A 354 22.16 -6.64 -3.95
C VAL A 354 23.17 -6.78 -5.09
N LEU A 355 23.03 -7.80 -5.92
CA LEU A 355 23.88 -8.00 -7.09
C LEU A 355 23.76 -6.81 -8.06
N GLY A 356 22.55 -6.32 -8.30
CA GLY A 356 22.31 -5.14 -9.12
C GLY A 356 23.02 -3.89 -8.58
N ILE A 357 22.99 -3.67 -7.26
CA ILE A 357 23.73 -2.55 -6.63
C ILE A 357 25.22 -2.66 -6.89
N VAL A 358 25.79 -3.86 -6.84
CA VAL A 358 27.23 -4.08 -7.01
C VAL A 358 27.64 -3.97 -8.48
N VAL A 359 26.88 -4.59 -9.38
CA VAL A 359 27.25 -4.73 -10.81
C VAL A 359 26.94 -3.48 -11.62
N LEU A 360 25.79 -2.85 -11.36
CA LEU A 360 25.41 -1.65 -12.10
C LEU A 360 26.29 -0.47 -11.71
N LYS A 361 26.92 0.16 -12.71
CA LYS A 361 27.78 1.34 -12.49
C LYS A 361 27.02 2.66 -12.58
N ASP A 362 25.82 2.65 -13.15
CA ASP A 362 25.03 3.83 -13.37
C ASP A 362 24.51 4.45 -12.07
N ALA A 363 24.53 5.76 -11.98
CA ALA A 363 24.10 6.49 -10.79
C ALA A 363 22.61 6.31 -10.49
N TRP A 364 21.79 5.94 -11.48
CA TRP A 364 20.36 5.77 -11.29
C TRP A 364 19.98 4.72 -10.23
N ARG A 365 20.83 3.72 -9.96
CA ARG A 365 20.60 2.73 -8.89
C ARG A 365 20.43 3.36 -7.51
N TRP A 366 21.05 4.52 -7.27
CA TRP A 366 21.11 5.10 -5.93
C TRP A 366 19.77 5.65 -5.44
N TRP A 367 18.89 6.07 -6.33
CA TRP A 367 17.55 6.46 -5.89
C TRP A 367 16.72 5.27 -5.41
N LEU A 368 16.89 4.09 -6.02
CA LEU A 368 16.27 2.84 -5.56
C LEU A 368 16.79 2.45 -4.19
N VAL A 369 18.12 2.48 -4.00
CA VAL A 369 18.76 2.20 -2.70
C VAL A 369 18.27 3.18 -1.64
N ALA A 370 18.23 4.48 -1.96
CA ALA A 370 17.77 5.50 -1.02
C ALA A 370 16.29 5.29 -0.64
N ALA A 371 15.41 5.06 -1.61
CA ALA A 371 14.01 4.80 -1.35
C ALA A 371 13.83 3.55 -0.48
N SER A 372 14.48 2.43 -0.84
CA SER A 372 14.40 1.18 -0.08
C SER A 372 14.92 1.36 1.36
N LEU A 373 16.05 2.04 1.53
CA LEU A 373 16.61 2.32 2.85
C LEU A 373 15.67 3.19 3.70
N ILE A 374 15.14 4.28 3.14
CA ILE A 374 14.18 5.14 3.84
C ILE A 374 12.95 4.33 4.23
N GLY A 375 12.39 3.53 3.32
CA GLY A 375 11.24 2.68 3.59
C GLY A 375 11.50 1.71 4.75
N LEU A 376 12.67 1.06 4.77
CA LEU A 376 13.04 0.13 5.83
C LEU A 376 13.24 0.84 7.19
N LEU A 377 13.96 1.97 7.21
CA LEU A 377 14.19 2.76 8.42
C LEU A 377 12.87 3.27 9.02
N LEU A 378 11.93 3.71 8.18
CA LEU A 378 10.59 4.12 8.61
C LEU A 378 9.80 2.92 9.14
N ALA A 379 9.85 1.76 8.48
CA ALA A 379 9.12 0.56 8.90
C ALA A 379 9.57 0.03 10.26
N TRP A 380 10.83 0.21 10.64
CA TRP A 380 11.32 -0.17 11.97
C TRP A 380 10.72 0.63 13.12
N GLY A 381 10.10 1.79 12.88
CA GLY A 381 9.32 2.56 13.84
C GLY A 381 9.97 2.66 15.23
N LYS A 382 9.29 2.13 16.27
CA LYS A 382 9.80 2.13 17.65
C LYS A 382 11.14 1.40 17.81
N ASN A 383 11.46 0.45 16.94
CA ASN A 383 12.73 -0.28 16.98
C ASN A 383 13.92 0.56 16.50
N LEU A 384 13.65 1.74 15.87
CA LEU A 384 14.64 2.75 15.53
C LEU A 384 14.11 4.15 15.93
N MET A 385 13.80 4.32 17.21
CA MET A 385 13.04 5.46 17.74
C MET A 385 13.69 6.81 17.46
N TRP A 386 15.02 6.92 17.55
CA TRP A 386 15.70 8.21 17.31
C TRP A 386 15.40 8.75 15.89
N PHE A 387 15.45 7.90 14.88
CA PHE A 387 15.18 8.27 13.50
C PHE A 387 13.68 8.54 13.28
N ASN A 388 12.83 7.62 13.75
CA ASN A 388 11.39 7.71 13.56
C ASN A 388 10.75 8.85 14.35
N SER A 389 11.26 9.16 15.55
CA SER A 389 10.83 10.33 16.30
C SER A 389 11.20 11.63 15.59
N LEU A 390 12.41 11.71 15.04
CA LEU A 390 12.84 12.86 14.23
C LEU A 390 11.95 13.03 12.99
N ALA A 391 11.71 11.94 12.25
CA ALA A 391 10.83 11.97 11.09
C ALA A 391 9.40 12.40 11.47
N PHE A 392 8.88 11.88 12.58
CA PHE A 392 7.54 12.19 13.08
C PHE A 392 7.38 13.67 13.45
N ASP A 393 8.42 14.28 13.99
CA ASP A 393 8.40 15.67 14.46
C ASP A 393 8.66 16.68 13.32
N ILE A 394 9.47 16.32 12.32
CA ILE A 394 9.95 17.26 11.28
C ILE A 394 9.23 17.05 9.94
N VAL A 395 8.96 15.79 9.54
CA VAL A 395 8.44 15.54 8.20
C VAL A 395 6.95 15.89 8.13
N PRO A 396 6.54 16.78 7.22
CA PRO A 396 5.15 17.25 7.15
C PRO A 396 4.17 16.08 7.01
N PHE A 397 3.08 16.13 7.79
CA PHE A 397 1.98 15.16 7.81
C PHE A 397 2.34 13.75 8.29
N TYR A 398 3.62 13.39 8.47
CA TYR A 398 4.00 12.05 8.91
C TYR A 398 3.40 11.69 10.27
N ASN A 399 3.24 12.67 11.16
CA ASN A 399 2.59 12.54 12.47
C ASN A 399 1.07 12.30 12.43
N LYS A 400 0.47 12.20 11.24
CA LYS A 400 -0.95 11.84 11.05
C LYS A 400 -1.14 10.36 10.73
N PHE A 401 -0.05 9.62 10.52
CA PHE A 401 -0.08 8.23 10.10
C PHE A 401 0.26 7.29 11.25
N ARG A 402 -0.34 6.10 11.24
CA ARG A 402 -0.06 5.02 12.16
C ARG A 402 0.41 3.77 11.40
N THR A 403 0.84 2.73 12.14
CA THR A 403 1.23 1.45 11.52
C THR A 403 2.35 1.67 10.50
N VAL A 404 3.48 2.18 11.01
CA VAL A 404 4.62 2.60 10.18
C VAL A 404 5.24 1.47 9.35
N GLU A 405 4.99 0.20 9.71
CA GLU A 405 5.40 -0.95 8.89
C GLU A 405 4.82 -0.91 7.46
N MET A 406 3.74 -0.14 7.23
CA MET A 406 3.22 0.07 5.87
C MET A 406 4.25 0.69 4.93
N ALA A 407 5.32 1.32 5.46
CA ALA A 407 6.43 1.84 4.65
C ALA A 407 7.17 0.72 3.88
N LEU A 408 6.99 -0.56 4.26
CA LEU A 408 7.50 -1.70 3.50
C LEU A 408 6.98 -1.75 2.06
N VAL A 409 5.86 -1.06 1.75
CA VAL A 409 5.40 -0.92 0.35
C VAL A 409 6.45 -0.26 -0.55
N ILE A 410 7.33 0.58 0.01
CA ILE A 410 8.43 1.22 -0.73
C ILE A 410 9.47 0.17 -1.14
N LEU A 411 9.74 -0.81 -0.28
CA LEU A 411 10.69 -1.89 -0.58
C LEU A 411 10.10 -2.89 -1.57
N GLN A 412 8.79 -3.06 -1.52
CA GLN A 412 8.06 -3.99 -2.36
C GLN A 412 8.03 -3.52 -3.83
N LEU A 413 7.87 -2.20 -4.06
CA LEU A 413 7.87 -1.59 -5.37
C LEU A 413 9.29 -1.47 -5.95
#